data_a28000ac6ed670097682acfb3a4087ff
#
_entry.id   a28000ac6ed670097682acfb3a4087ff
#
_cell.length_a   1.000
_cell.length_b   1.000
_cell.length_c   1.000
_cell.angle_alpha   90.00
_cell.angle_beta   90.00
_cell.angle_gamma   90.00
#
_symmetry.space_group_name_H-M   'P 1'
#
loop_
_entity.id
_entity.type
_entity.pdbx_description
1 polymer ?
#
loop_
_entity_poly.entity_id
_entity_poly.type
_entity_poly.pdbx_seq_one_letter_code
_entity_poly.pdbx_strand_id
1 'polypeptide(L)'
;VATDDERIYDAVVAFGGKAEMTSADHKSGTDRCWEAYLRQGKPYDVVVNVQGDEPFIRASQLEAVKRCFDDPATDIATLVKPFAEADGLAALENPNSPKVVLDAQSRAIYFSRSVIPYLRGVERSQWLAHHTFYKHLGLYAFRTEVLCAVTALPQSTLEKAESLEQLRWLENGYRIGVG
;
A
#
# COMPACT_ATOMS: atom_id res chain seq x y z
N VAL A 1 -4.56 -17.47 1.57
CA VAL A 1 -3.99 -16.74 2.72
C VAL A 1 -2.59 -17.25 2.98
N ALA A 2 -1.59 -16.36 3.07
CA ALA A 2 -0.23 -16.70 3.48
C ALA A 2 -0.06 -16.38 4.97
N THR A 3 0.40 -17.34 5.75
CA THR A 3 0.53 -17.23 7.22
C THR A 3 1.65 -18.11 7.75
N ASP A 4 2.18 -17.76 8.91
CA ASP A 4 3.10 -18.56 9.72
C ASP A 4 2.42 -19.16 10.97
N ASP A 5 1.10 -18.95 11.11
CA ASP A 5 0.32 -19.41 12.26
C ASP A 5 -0.61 -20.56 11.84
N GLU A 6 -0.43 -21.72 12.45
CA GLU A 6 -1.25 -22.93 12.17
C GLU A 6 -2.73 -22.70 12.45
N ARG A 7 -3.08 -21.90 13.45
CA ARG A 7 -4.49 -21.58 13.78
C ARG A 7 -5.17 -20.82 12.65
N ILE A 8 -4.44 -19.89 12.00
CA ILE A 8 -4.94 -19.15 10.84
C ILE A 8 -5.05 -20.10 9.65
N TYR A 9 -4.04 -20.92 9.41
CA TYR A 9 -4.04 -21.91 8.35
C TYR A 9 -5.26 -22.83 8.45
N ASP A 10 -5.47 -23.45 9.62
CA ASP A 10 -6.59 -24.37 9.88
C ASP A 10 -7.95 -23.67 9.72
N ALA A 11 -8.09 -22.45 10.23
CA ALA A 11 -9.30 -21.66 10.08
C ALA A 11 -9.63 -21.41 8.61
N VAL A 12 -8.63 -21.05 7.79
CA VAL A 12 -8.81 -20.80 6.36
C VAL A 12 -9.24 -22.08 5.63
N VAL A 13 -8.59 -23.19 5.93
CA VAL A 13 -8.93 -24.50 5.33
C VAL A 13 -10.33 -24.95 5.74
N ALA A 14 -10.72 -24.70 7.00
CA ALA A 14 -12.03 -25.09 7.53
C ALA A 14 -13.22 -24.45 6.79
N PHE A 15 -13.08 -23.22 6.30
CA PHE A 15 -14.11 -22.60 5.47
C PHE A 15 -13.92 -22.81 3.95
N GLY A 16 -13.00 -23.70 3.54
CA GLY A 16 -12.73 -24.01 2.13
C GLY A 16 -11.84 -23.02 1.41
N GLY A 17 -11.15 -22.13 2.14
CA GLY A 17 -10.16 -21.22 1.58
C GLY A 17 -8.84 -21.91 1.24
N LYS A 18 -7.99 -21.22 0.49
CA LYS A 18 -6.62 -21.66 0.22
C LYS A 18 -5.67 -21.00 1.19
N ALA A 19 -4.89 -21.78 1.89
CA ALA A 19 -3.86 -21.32 2.80
C ALA A 19 -2.47 -21.84 2.36
N GLU A 20 -1.44 -21.06 2.64
CA GLU A 20 -0.04 -21.38 2.40
C GLU A 20 0.75 -21.06 3.66
N MET A 21 1.42 -22.06 4.23
CA MET A 21 2.34 -21.84 5.34
C MET A 21 3.62 -21.22 4.81
N THR A 22 4.04 -20.12 5.40
CA THR A 22 5.24 -19.36 5.03
C THR A 22 6.16 -19.18 6.23
N SER A 23 7.42 -18.79 5.99
CA SER A 23 8.39 -18.59 7.06
C SER A 23 7.90 -17.59 8.11
N ALA A 24 8.20 -17.85 9.38
CA ALA A 24 8.02 -16.90 10.48
C ALA A 24 9.08 -15.77 10.49
N ASP A 25 10.16 -15.91 9.70
CA ASP A 25 11.27 -14.95 9.69
C ASP A 25 11.00 -13.71 8.81
N HIS A 26 9.87 -13.67 8.10
CA HIS A 26 9.52 -12.53 7.26
C HIS A 26 9.33 -11.26 8.08
N LYS A 27 10.00 -10.18 7.63
CA LYS A 27 9.96 -8.88 8.30
C LYS A 27 8.76 -8.02 7.87
N SER A 28 8.17 -8.35 6.72
CA SER A 28 7.04 -7.61 6.16
C SER A 28 6.01 -8.53 5.49
N GLY A 29 4.79 -8.02 5.31
CA GLY A 29 3.77 -8.68 4.50
C GLY A 29 4.18 -8.81 3.03
N THR A 30 5.01 -7.93 2.53
CA THR A 30 5.55 -7.95 1.17
C THR A 30 6.47 -9.14 0.95
N ASP A 31 7.39 -9.41 1.91
CA ASP A 31 8.28 -10.57 1.86
C ASP A 31 7.49 -11.89 1.89
N ARG A 32 6.48 -11.96 2.78
CA ARG A 32 5.57 -13.10 2.88
C ARG A 32 4.80 -13.34 1.58
N CYS A 33 4.33 -12.26 0.96
CA CYS A 33 3.61 -12.33 -0.30
C CYS A 33 4.48 -12.89 -1.43
N TRP A 34 5.76 -12.52 -1.46
CA TRP A 34 6.72 -13.05 -2.43
C TRP A 34 6.94 -14.56 -2.23
N GLU A 35 7.16 -15.04 -1.01
CA GLU A 35 7.29 -16.47 -0.74
C GLU A 35 6.03 -17.25 -1.18
N ALA A 36 4.84 -16.74 -0.80
CA ALA A 36 3.59 -17.36 -1.18
C ALA A 36 3.40 -17.42 -2.70
N TYR A 37 3.80 -16.36 -3.44
CA TYR A 37 3.80 -16.36 -4.90
C TYR A 37 4.69 -17.47 -5.46
N LEU A 38 5.94 -17.60 -4.99
CA LEU A 38 6.87 -18.62 -5.45
C LEU A 38 6.32 -20.04 -5.25
N ARG A 39 5.66 -20.29 -4.13
CA ARG A 39 5.07 -21.62 -3.81
C ARG A 39 3.88 -21.97 -4.69
N GLN A 40 3.19 -20.99 -5.27
CA GLN A 40 2.09 -21.27 -6.20
C GLN A 40 2.54 -21.89 -7.51
N GLY A 41 3.79 -21.72 -7.92
CA GLY A 41 4.39 -22.34 -9.11
C GLY A 41 3.73 -21.96 -10.44
N LYS A 42 2.99 -20.82 -10.47
CA LYS A 42 2.32 -20.32 -11.68
C LYS A 42 2.78 -18.90 -11.95
N PRO A 43 3.04 -18.54 -13.22
CA PRO A 43 3.37 -17.18 -13.59
C PRO A 43 2.12 -16.28 -13.51
N TYR A 44 2.27 -15.14 -12.89
CA TYR A 44 1.30 -14.04 -12.88
C TYR A 44 2.03 -12.74 -13.16
N ASP A 45 1.41 -11.83 -13.91
CA ASP A 45 2.02 -10.53 -14.24
C ASP A 45 2.01 -9.58 -13.05
N VAL A 46 0.97 -9.67 -12.21
CA VAL A 46 0.74 -8.81 -11.07
C VAL A 46 0.33 -9.63 -9.84
N VAL A 47 0.90 -9.29 -8.71
CA VAL A 47 0.57 -9.86 -7.40
C VAL A 47 -0.06 -8.78 -6.52
N VAL A 48 -1.25 -9.03 -5.99
CA VAL A 48 -1.94 -8.11 -5.08
C VAL A 48 -1.76 -8.59 -3.65
N ASN A 49 -1.15 -7.75 -2.82
CA ASN A 49 -0.99 -7.97 -1.39
C ASN A 49 -2.15 -7.32 -0.63
N VAL A 50 -3.12 -8.14 -0.22
CA VAL A 50 -4.22 -7.71 0.65
C VAL A 50 -3.81 -7.99 2.09
N GLN A 51 -3.67 -6.95 2.89
CA GLN A 51 -3.26 -7.07 4.29
C GLN A 51 -4.35 -7.76 5.13
N GLY A 52 -3.95 -8.57 6.11
CA GLY A 52 -4.87 -9.33 6.97
C GLY A 52 -5.76 -8.45 7.87
N ASP A 53 -5.38 -7.21 8.10
CA ASP A 53 -6.13 -6.19 8.85
C ASP A 53 -7.10 -5.36 7.98
N GLU A 54 -7.22 -5.70 6.67
CA GLU A 54 -8.18 -5.08 5.75
C GLU A 54 -9.33 -6.05 5.39
N PRO A 55 -10.18 -6.43 6.35
CA PRO A 55 -11.20 -7.48 6.13
C PRO A 55 -12.36 -7.04 5.22
N PHE A 56 -12.49 -5.73 4.96
CA PHE A 56 -13.61 -5.17 4.20
C PHE A 56 -13.23 -4.72 2.78
N ILE A 57 -12.17 -5.34 2.21
CA ILE A 57 -11.77 -5.05 0.84
C ILE A 57 -12.92 -5.31 -0.14
N ARG A 58 -13.12 -4.39 -1.08
CA ARG A 58 -14.19 -4.47 -2.08
C ARG A 58 -13.62 -4.83 -3.43
N ALA A 59 -14.41 -5.52 -4.26
CA ALA A 59 -14.02 -5.85 -5.62
C ALA A 59 -13.65 -4.60 -6.44
N SER A 60 -14.36 -3.48 -6.23
CA SER A 60 -14.05 -2.21 -6.90
C SER A 60 -12.66 -1.66 -6.57
N GLN A 61 -12.15 -1.92 -5.35
CA GLN A 61 -10.80 -1.53 -4.95
C GLN A 61 -9.74 -2.37 -5.66
N LEU A 62 -9.99 -3.68 -5.80
CA LEU A 62 -9.09 -4.57 -6.57
C LEU A 62 -9.05 -4.19 -8.05
N GLU A 63 -10.21 -3.84 -8.64
CA GLU A 63 -10.27 -3.34 -10.02
C GLU A 63 -9.57 -1.99 -10.19
N ALA A 64 -9.67 -1.07 -9.22
CA ALA A 64 -8.96 0.21 -9.25
C ALA A 64 -7.45 0.00 -9.24
N VAL A 65 -6.93 -0.83 -8.34
CA VAL A 65 -5.49 -1.18 -8.29
C VAL A 65 -5.02 -1.83 -9.58
N LYS A 66 -5.81 -2.75 -10.14
CA LYS A 66 -5.49 -3.43 -11.40
C LYS A 66 -5.36 -2.44 -12.56
N ARG A 67 -6.26 -1.46 -12.67
CA ARG A 67 -6.22 -0.44 -13.73
C ARG A 67 -4.97 0.44 -13.70
N CYS A 68 -4.31 0.58 -12.56
CA CYS A 68 -3.04 1.32 -12.51
C CYS A 68 -1.98 0.70 -13.43
N PHE A 69 -2.06 -0.60 -13.71
CA PHE A 69 -1.12 -1.32 -14.58
C PHE A 69 -1.46 -1.22 -16.08
N ASP A 70 -2.55 -0.52 -16.44
CA ASP A 70 -2.82 -0.13 -17.84
C ASP A 70 -1.73 0.85 -18.32
N ASP A 71 -1.13 1.62 -17.41
CA ASP A 71 0.13 2.33 -17.67
C ASP A 71 1.31 1.37 -17.51
N PRO A 72 2.03 1.05 -18.61
CA PRO A 72 3.20 0.16 -18.56
C PRO A 72 4.35 0.69 -17.69
N ALA A 73 4.35 1.99 -17.38
CA ALA A 73 5.34 2.62 -16.51
C ALA A 73 5.05 2.44 -15.01
N THR A 74 3.88 1.88 -14.64
CA THR A 74 3.54 1.58 -13.25
C THR A 74 4.24 0.31 -12.81
N ASP A 75 5.09 0.41 -11.79
CA ASP A 75 5.80 -0.71 -11.16
C ASP A 75 4.99 -1.32 -10.02
N ILE A 76 4.38 -0.45 -9.21
CA ILE A 76 3.62 -0.76 -8.01
C ILE A 76 2.31 0.04 -8.07
N ALA A 77 1.24 -0.48 -7.52
CA ALA A 77 -0.02 0.25 -7.40
C ALA A 77 -0.52 0.25 -5.95
N THR A 78 -1.19 1.33 -5.57
CA THR A 78 -1.87 1.45 -4.26
C THR A 78 -3.15 2.24 -4.40
N LEU A 79 -3.87 2.42 -3.29
CA LEU A 79 -5.13 3.16 -3.24
C LEU A 79 -5.04 4.35 -2.32
N VAL A 80 -5.87 5.34 -2.61
CA VAL A 80 -6.09 6.49 -1.74
C VAL A 80 -7.57 6.78 -1.54
N LYS A 81 -7.86 7.52 -0.50
CA LYS A 81 -9.18 8.09 -0.26
C LYS A 81 -9.00 9.58 0.03
N PRO A 82 -9.75 10.48 -0.63
CA PRO A 82 -9.76 11.88 -0.24
C PRO A 82 -10.32 12.04 1.18
N PHE A 83 -9.73 12.93 1.98
CA PHE A 83 -10.36 13.40 3.20
C PHE A 83 -11.54 14.29 2.83
N ALA A 84 -12.68 14.08 3.48
CA ALA A 84 -13.83 14.97 3.40
C ALA A 84 -13.68 16.11 4.44
N GLU A 85 -14.30 17.25 4.20
CA GLU A 85 -14.34 18.35 5.20
C GLU A 85 -14.96 17.85 6.52
N ALA A 86 -15.97 16.97 6.44
CA ALA A 86 -16.62 16.39 7.61
C ALA A 86 -15.72 15.50 8.47
N ASP A 87 -14.59 15.00 7.93
CA ASP A 87 -13.62 14.21 8.70
C ASP A 87 -12.89 15.10 9.73
N GLY A 88 -12.80 16.41 9.44
CA GLY A 88 -12.20 17.39 10.31
C GLY A 88 -10.67 17.36 10.37
N LEU A 89 -10.11 18.41 10.93
CA LEU A 89 -8.64 18.60 11.01
C LEU A 89 -7.96 17.50 11.83
N ALA A 90 -8.59 17.04 12.90
CA ALA A 90 -8.05 15.98 13.76
C ALA A 90 -7.81 14.65 12.99
N ALA A 91 -8.69 14.31 12.06
CA ALA A 91 -8.51 13.13 11.20
C ALA A 91 -7.35 13.34 10.22
N LEU A 92 -7.22 14.53 9.65
CA LEU A 92 -6.12 14.88 8.75
C LEU A 92 -4.76 14.85 9.49
N GLU A 93 -4.72 15.32 10.73
CA GLU A 93 -3.51 15.38 11.56
C GLU A 93 -3.11 14.02 12.18
N ASN A 94 -4.00 13.04 12.14
CA ASN A 94 -3.71 11.71 12.71
C ASN A 94 -2.50 11.06 12.01
N PRO A 95 -1.39 10.80 12.72
CA PRO A 95 -0.19 10.19 12.14
C PRO A 95 -0.41 8.73 11.73
N ASN A 96 -1.45 8.06 12.25
CA ASN A 96 -1.81 6.70 11.85
C ASN A 96 -2.61 6.64 10.55
N SER A 97 -2.93 7.80 9.97
CA SER A 97 -3.50 7.95 8.63
C SER A 97 -2.48 8.61 7.72
N PRO A 98 -1.54 7.87 7.10
CA PRO A 98 -0.53 8.47 6.24
C PRO A 98 -1.17 9.24 5.09
N LYS A 99 -0.61 10.41 4.79
CA LYS A 99 -0.99 11.25 3.66
C LYS A 99 -0.09 10.96 2.47
N VAL A 100 -0.60 11.18 1.28
CA VAL A 100 0.17 11.04 0.05
C VAL A 100 -0.10 12.23 -0.87
N VAL A 101 0.95 12.74 -1.49
CA VAL A 101 0.86 13.72 -2.57
C VAL A 101 1.05 13.03 -3.90
N LEU A 102 0.26 13.46 -4.89
CA LEU A 102 0.20 12.84 -6.21
C LEU A 102 0.71 13.81 -7.27
N ASP A 103 1.28 13.27 -8.32
CA ASP A 103 1.56 14.02 -9.56
C ASP A 103 0.31 14.14 -10.44
N ALA A 104 0.44 14.85 -11.57
CA ALA A 104 -0.64 15.06 -12.52
C ALA A 104 -1.08 13.76 -13.26
N GLN A 105 -0.32 12.69 -13.14
CA GLN A 105 -0.60 11.36 -13.70
C GLN A 105 -1.10 10.37 -12.64
N SER A 106 -1.54 10.87 -11.47
CA SER A 106 -1.98 10.04 -10.35
C SER A 106 -0.90 9.05 -9.86
N ARG A 107 0.36 9.46 -9.83
CA ARG A 107 1.45 8.69 -9.24
C ARG A 107 1.86 9.33 -7.92
N ALA A 108 2.23 8.49 -6.95
CA ALA A 108 2.67 8.97 -5.66
C ALA A 108 4.04 9.68 -5.77
N ILE A 109 4.09 10.91 -5.27
CA ILE A 109 5.34 11.69 -5.15
C ILE A 109 6.00 11.38 -3.80
N TYR A 110 5.21 11.38 -2.71
CA TYR A 110 5.70 11.14 -1.36
C TYR A 110 4.56 10.74 -0.42
N PHE A 111 4.89 9.91 0.57
CA PHE A 111 3.99 9.53 1.67
C PHE A 111 4.55 10.08 2.98
N SER A 112 3.67 10.57 3.87
CA SER A 112 4.09 11.05 5.19
C SER A 112 3.00 10.86 6.25
N ARG A 113 3.44 10.64 7.48
CA ARG A 113 2.56 10.73 8.65
C ARG A 113 2.21 12.18 8.98
N SER A 114 3.06 13.13 8.60
CA SER A 114 2.77 14.56 8.67
C SER A 114 1.70 14.96 7.65
N VAL A 115 1.05 16.10 7.88
CA VAL A 115 0.14 16.66 6.89
C VAL A 115 0.95 17.25 5.74
N ILE A 116 0.75 16.74 4.55
CA ILE A 116 1.33 17.18 3.29
C ILE A 116 0.25 17.30 2.21
N PRO A 117 0.31 18.35 1.32
CA PRO A 117 1.23 19.49 1.34
C PRO A 117 0.88 20.51 2.42
N TYR A 118 1.80 21.44 2.70
CA TYR A 118 1.52 22.61 3.52
C TYR A 118 0.82 23.69 2.68
N LEU A 119 -0.30 24.23 3.16
CA LEU A 119 -1.02 25.30 2.46
C LEU A 119 -0.59 26.67 3.01
N ARG A 120 0.33 27.31 2.30
CA ARG A 120 0.80 28.65 2.65
C ARG A 120 -0.30 29.70 2.47
N GLY A 121 -0.54 30.51 3.48
CA GLY A 121 -1.52 31.60 3.42
C GLY A 121 -2.97 31.19 3.64
N VAL A 122 -3.21 29.92 4.01
CA VAL A 122 -4.54 29.40 4.37
C VAL A 122 -4.54 29.02 5.84
N GLU A 123 -5.54 29.50 6.60
CA GLU A 123 -5.73 29.08 7.98
C GLU A 123 -5.91 27.57 8.08
N ARG A 124 -5.24 26.94 9.04
CA ARG A 124 -5.18 25.47 9.16
C ARG A 124 -6.55 24.81 9.26
N SER A 125 -7.49 25.48 9.95
CA SER A 125 -8.88 25.03 10.07
C SER A 125 -9.63 24.96 8.74
N GLN A 126 -9.14 25.64 7.70
CA GLN A 126 -9.76 25.71 6.38
C GLN A 126 -9.05 24.83 5.33
N TRP A 127 -8.02 24.08 5.72
CA TRP A 127 -7.22 23.32 4.76
C TRP A 127 -8.04 22.34 3.94
N LEU A 128 -8.95 21.59 4.57
CA LEU A 128 -9.80 20.61 3.89
C LEU A 128 -10.79 21.25 2.90
N ALA A 129 -11.19 22.52 3.13
CA ALA A 129 -12.04 23.25 2.19
C ALA A 129 -11.27 23.78 0.97
N HIS A 130 -9.94 23.97 1.09
CA HIS A 130 -9.13 24.60 0.05
C HIS A 130 -8.27 23.61 -0.75
N HIS A 131 -8.06 22.40 -0.26
CA HIS A 131 -7.23 21.40 -0.93
C HIS A 131 -7.71 19.98 -0.67
N THR A 132 -7.63 19.14 -1.69
CA THR A 132 -7.92 17.71 -1.55
C THR A 132 -6.69 17.00 -1.00
N PHE A 133 -6.74 16.63 0.28
CA PHE A 133 -5.74 15.77 0.89
C PHE A 133 -6.14 14.31 0.69
N TYR A 134 -5.17 13.44 0.47
CA TYR A 134 -5.39 12.01 0.28
C TYR A 134 -4.85 11.20 1.44
N LYS A 135 -5.70 10.32 1.99
CA LYS A 135 -5.32 9.26 2.93
C LYS A 135 -4.88 8.05 2.13
N HIS A 136 -3.71 7.53 2.43
CA HIS A 136 -3.25 6.26 1.87
C HIS A 136 -4.04 5.08 2.46
N LEU A 137 -4.38 4.11 1.60
CA LEU A 137 -4.96 2.82 1.98
C LEU A 137 -3.92 1.72 1.74
N GLY A 138 -3.68 0.88 2.74
CA GLY A 138 -2.59 -0.11 2.79
C GLY A 138 -2.72 -1.31 1.84
N LEU A 139 -3.43 -1.17 0.72
CA LEU A 139 -3.50 -2.18 -0.33
C LEU A 139 -2.43 -1.92 -1.38
N TYR A 140 -1.64 -2.95 -1.70
CA TYR A 140 -0.61 -2.85 -2.73
C TYR A 140 -0.73 -3.94 -3.78
N ALA A 141 -0.37 -3.60 -5.01
CA ALA A 141 -0.13 -4.56 -6.07
C ALA A 141 1.22 -4.26 -6.73
N PHE A 142 1.87 -5.29 -7.22
CA PHE A 142 3.23 -5.22 -7.76
C PHE A 142 3.28 -5.98 -9.09
N ARG A 143 4.04 -5.45 -10.07
CA ARG A 143 4.53 -6.35 -11.12
C ARG A 143 5.39 -7.44 -10.46
N THR A 144 5.31 -8.64 -10.96
CA THR A 144 5.95 -9.80 -10.29
C THR A 144 7.46 -9.63 -10.17
N GLU A 145 8.12 -9.14 -11.21
CA GLU A 145 9.56 -8.85 -11.21
C GLU A 145 9.92 -7.72 -10.22
N VAL A 146 9.01 -6.74 -10.05
CA VAL A 146 9.18 -5.66 -9.07
C VAL A 146 9.02 -6.20 -7.65
N LEU A 147 8.03 -7.07 -7.39
CA LEU A 147 7.86 -7.71 -6.07
C LEU A 147 9.15 -8.44 -5.65
N CYS A 148 9.74 -9.22 -6.57
CA CYS A 148 11.04 -9.86 -6.34
C CYS A 148 12.13 -8.85 -5.96
N ALA A 149 12.23 -7.77 -6.73
CA ALA A 149 13.29 -6.78 -6.54
C ALA A 149 13.14 -6.01 -5.23
N VAL A 150 11.92 -5.59 -4.85
CA VAL A 150 11.70 -4.77 -3.65
C VAL A 150 11.89 -5.55 -2.35
N THR A 151 11.67 -6.88 -2.34
CA THR A 151 11.95 -7.73 -1.17
C THR A 151 13.44 -7.88 -0.90
N ALA A 152 14.29 -7.68 -1.90
CA ALA A 152 15.75 -7.70 -1.74
C ALA A 152 16.33 -6.36 -1.27
N LEU A 153 15.56 -5.28 -1.23
CA LEU A 153 16.04 -3.96 -0.85
C LEU A 153 16.27 -3.86 0.67
N PRO A 154 17.39 -3.27 1.11
CA PRO A 154 17.57 -2.93 2.51
C PRO A 154 16.62 -1.79 2.91
N GLN A 155 16.25 -1.76 4.19
CA GLN A 155 15.45 -0.66 4.74
C GLN A 155 16.14 0.69 4.49
N SER A 156 15.37 1.63 3.93
CA SER A 156 15.83 2.97 3.59
C SER A 156 15.75 3.97 4.75
N THR A 157 16.31 5.16 4.55
CA THR A 157 16.32 6.20 5.59
C THR A 157 14.95 6.80 5.82
N LEU A 158 14.19 7.06 4.77
CA LEU A 158 12.83 7.61 4.89
C LEU A 158 11.85 6.56 5.44
N GLU A 159 11.97 5.30 5.00
CA GLU A 159 11.19 4.20 5.58
C GLU A 159 11.36 4.12 7.09
N LYS A 160 12.59 4.17 7.59
CA LYS A 160 12.87 4.13 9.04
C LYS A 160 12.33 5.35 9.77
N ALA A 161 12.45 6.54 9.18
CA ALA A 161 11.99 7.78 9.79
C ALA A 161 10.46 7.84 9.93
N GLU A 162 9.73 7.44 8.88
CA GLU A 162 8.27 7.50 8.84
C GLU A 162 7.61 6.16 9.23
N SER A 163 8.38 5.07 9.32
CA SER A 163 7.86 3.68 9.45
C SER A 163 6.82 3.38 8.37
N LEU A 164 7.18 3.68 7.11
CA LEU A 164 6.37 3.50 5.92
C LEU A 164 7.19 2.77 4.85
N GLU A 165 6.90 1.47 4.63
CA GLU A 165 7.67 0.59 3.73
C GLU A 165 7.74 1.14 2.30
N GLN A 166 6.67 1.76 1.81
CA GLN A 166 6.58 2.29 0.44
C GLN A 166 7.58 3.42 0.14
N LEU A 167 8.12 4.07 1.17
CA LEU A 167 9.18 5.07 0.99
C LEU A 167 10.48 4.42 0.52
N ARG A 168 10.80 3.19 0.95
CA ARG A 168 11.92 2.42 0.43
C ARG A 168 11.83 2.25 -1.09
N TRP A 169 10.63 1.98 -1.60
CA TRP A 169 10.43 1.79 -3.03
C TRP A 169 10.60 3.11 -3.80
N LEU A 170 10.03 4.21 -3.30
CA LEU A 170 10.21 5.54 -3.90
C LEU A 170 11.67 5.98 -3.90
N GLU A 171 12.42 5.78 -2.79
CA GLU A 171 13.84 6.10 -2.69
C GLU A 171 14.68 5.30 -3.70
N ASN A 172 14.23 4.13 -4.13
CA ASN A 172 14.87 3.29 -5.14
C ASN A 172 14.32 3.49 -6.56
N GLY A 173 13.48 4.51 -6.78
CA GLY A 173 13.04 4.95 -8.10
C GLY A 173 11.85 4.18 -8.68
N TYR A 174 11.18 3.32 -7.90
CA TYR A 174 9.96 2.65 -8.34
C TYR A 174 8.79 3.62 -8.44
N ARG A 175 7.99 3.47 -9.49
CA ARG A 175 6.81 4.30 -9.75
C ARG A 175 5.58 3.65 -9.14
N ILE A 176 4.94 4.38 -8.23
CA ILE A 176 3.72 3.92 -7.55
C ILE A 176 2.52 4.62 -8.17
N GLY A 177 1.75 3.89 -8.98
CA GLY A 177 0.45 4.35 -9.50
C GLY A 177 -0.61 4.31 -8.40
N VAL A 178 -1.57 5.25 -8.48
CA VAL A 178 -2.60 5.41 -7.43
C VAL A 178 -3.99 5.38 -8.05
N GLY A 179 -4.85 4.49 -7.50
CA GLY A 179 -6.24 4.33 -7.86
C GLY A 179 -7.23 4.89 -6.84
#